data_32cfdd2a6f95e577fe6152b77f8b43d0
#
_entry.id   32cfdd2a6f95e577fe6152b77f8b43d0
#
_cell.length_a   1.000
_cell.length_b   1.000
_cell.length_c   1.000
_cell.angle_alpha   90.00
_cell.angle_beta   90.00
_cell.angle_gamma   90.00
#
_symmetry.space_group_name_H-M   'P 1'
#
loop_
_entity.id
_entity.type
_entity.pdbx_description
1 polymer ?
#
loop_
_entity_poly.entity_id
_entity_poly.type
_entity_poly.pdbx_seq_one_letter_code
_entity_poly.pdbx_strand_id
1 'polypeptide(L)'
;KRLEIIKRFSGTGMILRNGDTGELNYNENEFVNTFREGYLNKAAITFIAIGYFAGVFGEIGQNNRVLVAFCVITFTTIILMLTCYSVESFLKKSPVVNARITNKELEQVGIEPDMESISGEEISKMFQQEFKE
;
A
#
# COMPACT_ATOMS: atom_id res chain seq x y z
N LYS A 1 -1.73 -11.40 -6.30
CA LYS A 1 -1.34 -9.96 -6.12
C LYS A 1 -1.99 -9.35 -4.88
N ARG A 2 -3.32 -9.47 -4.68
CA ARG A 2 -4.01 -8.94 -3.48
C ARG A 2 -3.51 -9.65 -2.22
N LEU A 3 -3.43 -10.97 -2.22
CA LEU A 3 -2.94 -11.77 -1.09
C LEU A 3 -1.50 -11.43 -0.68
N GLU A 4 -0.61 -11.15 -1.63
CA GLU A 4 0.76 -10.70 -1.34
C GLU A 4 0.79 -9.35 -0.61
N ILE A 5 -0.11 -8.44 -0.98
CA ILE A 5 -0.22 -7.14 -0.34
C ILE A 5 -0.83 -7.28 1.05
N ILE A 6 -1.86 -8.11 1.21
CA ILE A 6 -2.42 -8.45 2.52
C ILE A 6 -1.34 -9.07 3.41
N LYS A 7 -0.52 -9.99 2.89
CA LYS A 7 0.59 -10.58 3.62
C LYS A 7 1.60 -9.53 4.09
N ARG A 8 1.94 -8.57 3.22
CA ARG A 8 2.87 -7.49 3.57
C ARG A 8 2.26 -6.55 4.61
N PHE A 9 1.00 -6.19 4.46
CA PHE A 9 0.29 -5.30 5.37
C PHE A 9 0.09 -5.93 6.75
N SER A 10 -0.31 -7.20 6.82
CA SER A 10 -0.50 -7.91 8.07
C SER A 10 0.82 -8.16 8.81
N GLY A 11 1.94 -8.30 8.10
CA GLY A 11 3.27 -8.41 8.71
C GLY A 11 3.72 -7.15 9.47
N THR A 12 3.01 -6.03 9.34
CA THR A 12 3.26 -4.80 10.13
C THR A 12 2.50 -4.76 11.45
N GLY A 13 1.71 -5.78 11.79
CA GLY A 13 0.91 -5.83 13.03
C GLY A 13 -0.27 -4.86 13.05
N MET A 14 -0.69 -4.35 11.88
CA MET A 14 -1.74 -3.32 11.77
C MET A 14 -3.14 -3.89 11.60
N ILE A 15 -3.31 -5.21 11.64
CA ILE A 15 -4.62 -5.87 11.59
C ILE A 15 -4.92 -6.44 12.97
N LEU A 16 -5.94 -5.87 13.59
CA LEU A 16 -6.44 -6.32 14.88
C LEU A 16 -7.78 -7.03 14.69
N ARG A 17 -8.02 -8.06 15.49
CA ARG A 17 -9.28 -8.76 15.52
C ARG A 17 -10.03 -8.40 16.80
N ASN A 18 -11.24 -7.89 16.68
CA ASN A 18 -12.10 -7.66 17.84
C ASN A 18 -12.48 -9.03 18.44
N GLY A 19 -12.21 -9.23 19.74
CA GLY A 19 -12.47 -10.48 20.45
C GLY A 19 -13.95 -10.83 20.50
N ASP A 20 -14.82 -9.83 20.60
CA ASP A 20 -16.27 -10.04 20.78
C ASP A 20 -17.01 -10.25 19.46
N THR A 21 -16.71 -9.42 18.44
CA THR A 21 -17.43 -9.46 17.16
C THR A 21 -16.72 -10.29 16.09
N GLY A 22 -15.45 -10.61 16.30
CA GLY A 22 -14.61 -11.27 15.30
C GLY A 22 -14.32 -10.41 14.06
N GLU A 23 -14.72 -9.13 14.08
CA GLU A 23 -14.48 -8.20 12.99
C GLU A 23 -13.03 -7.74 12.96
N LEU A 24 -12.53 -7.51 11.74
CA LEU A 24 -11.17 -7.02 11.53
C LEU A 24 -11.16 -5.49 11.61
N ASN A 25 -10.33 -4.97 12.49
CA ASN A 25 -10.06 -3.54 12.65
C ASN A 25 -8.69 -3.24 12.07
N TYR A 26 -8.64 -2.36 11.07
CA TYR A 26 -7.40 -1.90 10.45
C TYR A 26 -7.62 -0.54 9.79
N ASN A 27 -6.52 0.20 9.57
CA ASN A 27 -6.58 1.48 8.89
C ASN A 27 -6.70 1.27 7.37
N GLU A 28 -7.90 1.52 6.82
CA GLU A 28 -8.18 1.36 5.39
C GLU A 28 -7.28 2.26 4.52
N ASN A 29 -6.94 3.45 4.99
CA ASN A 29 -6.06 4.36 4.26
C ASN A 29 -4.63 3.81 4.14
N GLU A 30 -4.11 3.19 5.19
CA GLU A 30 -2.79 2.56 5.16
C GLU A 30 -2.77 1.31 4.29
N PHE A 31 -3.85 0.54 4.29
CA PHE A 31 -4.01 -0.58 3.40
C PHE A 31 -3.95 -0.13 1.92
N VAL A 32 -4.69 0.92 1.56
CA VAL A 32 -4.65 1.51 0.22
C VAL A 32 -3.26 2.07 -0.12
N ASN A 33 -2.59 2.70 0.84
CA ASN A 33 -1.21 3.19 0.67
C ASN A 33 -0.22 2.05 0.38
N THR A 34 -0.38 0.89 1.03
CA THR A 34 0.45 -0.28 0.76
C THR A 34 0.29 -0.78 -0.69
N PHE A 35 -0.93 -0.72 -1.23
CA PHE A 35 -1.16 -0.97 -2.66
C PHE A 35 -0.46 0.06 -3.54
N ARG A 36 -0.61 1.34 -3.19
CA ARG A 36 0.03 2.46 -3.91
C ARG A 36 1.55 2.29 -3.97
N GLU A 37 2.18 2.02 -2.85
CA GLU A 37 3.62 1.78 -2.77
C GLU A 37 4.05 0.56 -3.61
N GLY A 38 3.29 -0.52 -3.58
CA GLY A 38 3.56 -1.71 -4.38
C GLY A 38 3.53 -1.44 -5.88
N TYR A 39 2.58 -0.62 -6.35
CA TYR A 39 2.50 -0.23 -7.76
C TYR A 39 3.60 0.77 -8.14
N LEU A 40 3.88 1.76 -7.30
CA LEU A 40 4.94 2.74 -7.55
C LEU A 40 6.32 2.07 -7.57
N ASN A 41 6.58 1.12 -6.67
CA ASN A 41 7.83 0.36 -6.67
C ASN A 41 8.03 -0.44 -7.96
N LYS A 42 6.98 -1.09 -8.47
CA LYS A 42 7.04 -1.80 -9.76
C LYS A 42 7.31 -0.85 -10.92
N ALA A 43 6.65 0.30 -10.93
CA ALA A 43 6.89 1.33 -11.93
C ALA A 43 8.34 1.85 -11.86
N ALA A 44 8.85 2.13 -10.66
CA ALA A 44 10.22 2.58 -10.46
C ALA A 44 11.26 1.58 -10.98
N ILE A 45 11.10 0.30 -10.65
CA ILE A 45 12.00 -0.77 -11.16
C ILE A 45 11.96 -0.82 -12.69
N THR A 46 10.77 -0.72 -13.29
CA THR A 46 10.61 -0.72 -14.74
C THR A 46 11.32 0.48 -15.38
N PHE A 47 11.18 1.68 -14.80
CA PHE A 47 11.87 2.87 -15.30
C PHE A 47 13.39 2.80 -15.15
N ILE A 48 13.88 2.23 -14.05
CA ILE A 48 15.32 1.98 -13.87
C ILE A 48 15.83 1.05 -14.96
N ALA A 49 15.13 -0.06 -15.25
CA ALA A 49 15.52 -1.00 -16.30
C ALA A 49 15.52 -0.33 -17.68
N ILE A 50 14.51 0.46 -18.01
CA ILE A 50 14.44 1.22 -19.27
C ILE A 50 15.56 2.25 -19.34
N GLY A 51 15.85 2.95 -18.23
CA GLY A 51 16.93 3.94 -18.15
C GLY A 51 18.30 3.32 -18.41
N TYR A 52 18.58 2.16 -17.81
CA TYR A 52 19.81 1.41 -18.09
C TYR A 52 19.90 0.96 -19.55
N PHE A 53 18.80 0.43 -20.09
CA PHE A 53 18.76 0.01 -21.48
C PHE A 53 18.98 1.19 -22.44
N ALA A 54 18.31 2.31 -22.21
CA ALA A 54 18.50 3.52 -23.00
C ALA A 54 19.92 4.08 -22.88
N GLY A 55 20.54 3.99 -21.70
CA GLY A 55 21.91 4.43 -21.46
C GLY A 55 22.96 3.66 -22.27
N VAL A 56 22.72 2.37 -22.50
CA VAL A 56 23.62 1.53 -23.33
C VAL A 56 23.60 1.97 -24.81
N PHE A 57 22.46 2.49 -25.29
CA PHE A 57 22.31 2.95 -26.67
C PHE A 57 22.51 4.46 -26.85
N GLY A 58 22.67 5.21 -25.76
CA GLY A 58 22.65 6.66 -25.75
C GLY A 58 24.01 7.30 -25.67
N GLU A 59 24.95 7.04 -26.62
CA GLU A 59 26.03 8.00 -26.89
C GLU A 59 25.48 9.21 -27.63
N ILE A 60 24.83 10.10 -26.87
CA ILE A 60 24.29 11.34 -27.39
C ILE A 60 25.44 12.30 -27.58
N GLY A 61 25.62 12.73 -28.84
CA GLY A 61 26.70 13.62 -29.29
C GLY A 61 26.93 14.82 -28.37
N GLN A 62 28.20 15.14 -28.18
CA GLN A 62 28.74 16.01 -27.14
C GLN A 62 28.34 17.50 -27.20
N ASN A 63 27.60 17.95 -28.20
CA ASN A 63 27.57 19.37 -28.55
C ASN A 63 26.63 20.25 -27.70
N ASN A 64 25.67 19.67 -26.93
CA ASN A 64 24.76 20.45 -26.08
C ASN A 64 24.35 19.71 -24.79
N ARG A 65 25.34 19.34 -23.97
CA ARG A 65 25.14 18.59 -22.73
C ARG A 65 24.11 19.21 -21.78
N VAL A 66 24.08 20.53 -21.68
CA VAL A 66 23.15 21.26 -20.80
C VAL A 66 21.72 21.15 -21.31
N LEU A 67 21.49 21.30 -22.60
CA LEU A 67 20.15 21.19 -23.21
C LEU A 67 19.61 19.75 -23.07
N VAL A 68 20.45 18.76 -23.32
CA VAL A 68 20.08 17.34 -23.16
C VAL A 68 19.73 17.04 -21.70
N ALA A 69 20.52 17.51 -20.74
CA ALA A 69 20.23 17.34 -19.31
C ALA A 69 18.87 17.97 -18.94
N PHE A 70 18.59 19.17 -19.43
CA PHE A 70 17.31 19.84 -19.21
C PHE A 70 16.14 19.07 -19.79
N CYS A 71 16.26 18.57 -21.03
CA CYS A 71 15.24 17.75 -21.65
C CYS A 71 14.99 16.44 -20.87
N VAL A 72 16.05 15.76 -20.43
CA VAL A 72 15.94 14.52 -19.65
C VAL A 72 15.21 14.78 -18.33
N ILE A 73 15.60 15.82 -17.57
CA ILE A 73 14.96 16.15 -16.29
C ILE A 73 13.49 16.49 -16.50
N THR A 74 13.16 17.32 -17.48
CA THR A 74 11.77 17.73 -17.78
C THR A 74 10.93 16.51 -18.17
N PHE A 75 11.44 15.67 -19.06
CA PHE A 75 10.74 14.48 -19.53
C PHE A 75 10.51 13.47 -18.39
N THR A 76 11.52 13.25 -17.56
CA THR A 76 11.43 12.36 -16.39
C THR A 76 10.38 12.87 -15.38
N THR A 77 10.35 14.17 -15.12
CA THR A 77 9.37 14.78 -14.23
C THR A 77 7.94 14.60 -14.73
N ILE A 78 7.71 14.81 -16.03
CA ILE A 78 6.39 14.61 -16.66
C ILE A 78 5.97 13.15 -16.55
N ILE A 79 6.86 12.20 -16.85
CA ILE A 79 6.56 10.76 -16.74
C ILE A 79 6.22 10.39 -15.31
N LEU A 80 6.98 10.87 -14.31
CA LEU A 80 6.69 10.62 -12.90
C LEU A 80 5.30 11.14 -12.50
N MET A 81 4.96 12.36 -12.88
CA MET A 81 3.63 12.92 -12.60
C MET A 81 2.50 12.10 -13.25
N LEU A 82 2.66 11.72 -14.51
CA LEU A 82 1.69 10.89 -15.21
C LEU A 82 1.54 9.50 -14.56
N THR A 83 2.64 8.90 -14.12
CA THR A 83 2.63 7.60 -13.43
C THR A 83 1.91 7.70 -12.10
N CYS A 84 2.21 8.70 -11.28
CA CYS A 84 1.53 8.93 -9.99
C CYS A 84 0.03 9.13 -10.20
N TYR A 85 -0.36 9.98 -11.15
CA TYR A 85 -1.77 10.24 -11.48
C TYR A 85 -2.49 8.97 -11.97
N SER A 86 -1.84 8.19 -12.83
CA SER A 86 -2.40 6.94 -13.35
C SER A 86 -2.61 5.91 -12.23
N VAL A 87 -1.64 5.77 -11.32
CA VAL A 87 -1.75 4.88 -10.16
C VAL A 87 -2.88 5.31 -9.24
N GLU A 88 -3.00 6.59 -8.92
CA GLU A 88 -4.10 7.11 -8.09
C GLU A 88 -5.48 6.89 -8.74
N SER A 89 -5.59 7.17 -10.04
CA SER A 89 -6.82 6.96 -10.79
C SER A 89 -7.22 5.48 -10.82
N PHE A 90 -6.23 4.61 -10.97
CA PHE A 90 -6.46 3.17 -10.95
C PHE A 90 -6.91 2.68 -9.57
N LEU A 91 -6.25 3.11 -8.50
CA LEU A 91 -6.59 2.71 -7.13
C LEU A 91 -8.01 3.15 -6.74
N LYS A 92 -8.39 4.39 -7.07
CA LYS A 92 -9.75 4.90 -6.80
C LYS A 92 -10.85 4.11 -7.51
N LYS A 93 -10.56 3.57 -8.70
CA LYS A 93 -11.53 2.81 -9.52
C LYS A 93 -11.51 1.31 -9.25
N SER A 94 -10.50 0.80 -8.57
CA SER A 94 -10.32 -0.64 -8.39
C SER A 94 -11.16 -1.19 -7.23
N PRO A 95 -12.19 -2.01 -7.49
CA PRO A 95 -12.97 -2.63 -6.43
C PRO A 95 -12.12 -3.60 -5.58
N VAL A 96 -11.04 -4.12 -6.14
CA VAL A 96 -10.13 -5.05 -5.45
C VAL A 96 -9.36 -4.37 -4.33
N VAL A 97 -9.07 -3.07 -4.46
CA VAL A 97 -8.35 -2.27 -3.46
C VAL A 97 -9.30 -1.78 -2.39
N ASN A 98 -10.52 -1.38 -2.79
CA ASN A 98 -11.52 -0.80 -1.89
C ASN A 98 -12.34 -1.86 -1.13
N ALA A 99 -12.20 -3.14 -1.47
CA ALA A 99 -12.86 -4.20 -0.73
C ALA A 99 -12.16 -4.43 0.62
N ARG A 100 -12.95 -4.55 1.70
CA ARG A 100 -12.44 -4.90 3.03
C ARG A 100 -11.73 -6.25 3.00
N ILE A 101 -10.74 -6.41 3.88
CA ILE A 101 -10.04 -7.68 4.07
C ILE A 101 -11.00 -8.64 4.73
N THR A 102 -11.08 -9.86 4.20
CA THR A 102 -11.95 -10.92 4.70
C THR A 102 -11.13 -11.90 5.54
N ASN A 103 -11.74 -12.49 6.59
CA ASN A 103 -11.11 -13.53 7.42
C ASN A 103 -10.54 -14.68 6.58
N LYS A 104 -11.25 -15.09 5.51
CA LYS A 104 -10.78 -16.13 4.58
C LYS A 104 -9.48 -15.75 3.86
N GLU A 105 -9.29 -14.48 3.54
CA GLU A 105 -8.07 -14.00 2.90
C GLU A 105 -6.89 -14.03 3.86
N LEU A 106 -7.11 -13.73 5.15
CA LEU A 106 -6.09 -13.84 6.19
C LEU A 106 -5.69 -15.29 6.46
N GLU A 107 -6.65 -16.19 6.54
CA GLU A 107 -6.38 -17.64 6.69
C GLU A 107 -5.54 -18.18 5.52
N GLN A 108 -5.83 -17.75 4.27
CA GLN A 108 -5.04 -18.14 3.09
C GLN A 108 -3.60 -17.62 3.15
N VAL A 109 -3.37 -16.54 3.84
CA VAL A 109 -2.04 -15.94 4.01
C VAL A 109 -1.29 -16.57 5.20
N GLY A 110 -1.99 -17.33 6.05
CA GLY A 110 -1.43 -18.00 7.23
C GLY A 110 -1.06 -17.02 8.35
N ILE A 111 -1.79 -15.92 8.47
CA ILE A 111 -1.56 -14.91 9.50
C ILE A 111 -2.80 -14.84 10.38
N GLU A 112 -2.59 -15.04 11.68
CA GLU A 112 -3.59 -14.78 12.70
C GLU A 112 -3.48 -13.30 13.10
N PRO A 113 -4.57 -12.52 13.00
CA PRO A 113 -4.57 -11.14 13.48
C PRO A 113 -4.49 -11.11 15.00
N ASP A 114 -3.74 -10.14 15.53
CA ASP A 114 -3.66 -9.93 16.97
C ASP A 114 -5.04 -9.60 17.54
N MET A 115 -5.35 -10.17 18.70
CA MET A 115 -6.59 -9.83 19.40
C MET A 115 -6.47 -8.43 19.99
N GLU A 116 -7.46 -7.58 19.70
CA GLU A 116 -7.57 -6.27 20.31
C GLU A 116 -7.78 -6.47 21.83
N SER A 117 -6.82 -6.02 22.63
CA SER A 117 -6.94 -6.08 24.08
C SER A 117 -8.08 -5.16 24.50
N ILE A 118 -9.05 -5.71 25.22
CA ILE A 118 -10.17 -4.94 25.78
C ILE A 118 -9.56 -3.82 26.64
N SER A 119 -9.91 -2.58 26.35
CA SER A 119 -9.45 -1.43 27.12
C SER A 119 -9.90 -1.57 28.58
N GLY A 120 -9.02 -1.24 29.52
CA GLY A 120 -9.36 -1.29 30.95
C GLY A 120 -10.59 -0.45 31.32
N GLU A 121 -10.94 0.55 30.50
CA GLU A 121 -12.18 1.33 30.65
C GLU A 121 -13.44 0.54 30.24
N GLU A 122 -13.34 -0.31 29.21
CA GLU A 122 -14.44 -1.18 28.78
C GLU A 122 -14.67 -2.29 29.78
N ILE A 123 -13.61 -2.86 30.33
CA ILE A 123 -13.69 -3.84 31.42
C ILE A 123 -14.40 -3.21 32.65
N SER A 124 -14.02 -1.99 32.99
CA SER A 124 -14.65 -1.30 34.16
C SER A 124 -16.12 -0.95 33.91
N LYS A 125 -16.52 -0.65 32.67
CA LYS A 125 -17.91 -0.43 32.29
C LYS A 125 -18.75 -1.72 32.33
N MET A 126 -18.18 -2.84 31.86
CA MET A 126 -18.81 -4.15 31.94
C MET A 126 -19.04 -4.56 33.41
N PHE A 127 -18.06 -4.40 34.27
CA PHE A 127 -18.23 -4.65 35.71
C PHE A 127 -19.26 -3.72 36.37
N GLN A 128 -19.36 -2.46 35.99
CA GLN A 128 -20.36 -1.54 36.55
C GLN A 128 -21.78 -1.83 36.06
N GLN A 129 -21.97 -2.48 34.92
CA GLN A 129 -23.29 -2.91 34.45
C GLN A 129 -23.78 -4.17 35.19
N GLU A 130 -22.88 -5.11 35.46
CA GLU A 130 -23.21 -6.36 36.15
C GLU A 130 -23.55 -6.16 37.64
N PHE A 131 -23.07 -5.11 38.28
CA PHE A 131 -23.41 -4.77 39.68
C PHE A 131 -24.63 -3.86 39.84
N LYS A 132 -25.38 -3.56 38.78
CA LYS A 132 -26.59 -2.73 38.81
C LYS A 132 -27.89 -3.54 38.70
N GLU A 133 -27.83 -4.85 38.56
CA GLU A 133 -28.94 -5.79 38.74
C GLU A 133 -28.92 -6.37 40.18
#